data_8cea1b93a67445b09c4dffac049c1052
#
_entry.id   8cea1b93a67445b09c4dffac049c1052
#
_cell.length_a   1.000
_cell.length_b   1.000
_cell.length_c   1.000
_cell.angle_alpha   90.00
_cell.angle_beta   90.00
_cell.angle_gamma   90.00
#
_symmetry.space_group_name_H-M   'P 1'
#
loop_
_entity.id
_entity.type
_entity.pdbx_description
1 polymer ?
#
loop_
_entity_poly.entity_id
_entity_poly.type
_entity_poly.pdbx_seq_one_letter_code
_entity_poly.pdbx_strand_id
1 'polypeptide(L)'
;MPATITGHGENQSVTRAIDILNLLADNAEPLGVREIARRFDLPASNVQRLIKTLAKAGFLEQAGDTLRYSIGYRAFQVGNAFVERSSLYSAVTPELYTLASNHITGFLGVLRDRSVVYLSTVQSEGPVAITHRPGSQTHLHSTAMGKALLAEMSD
;
A
#
# COMPACT_ATOMS: atom_id res chain seq x y z
N MET A 1 -3.98 3.83 -11.16
CA MET A 1 -5.06 4.72 -10.72
C MET A 1 -5.84 3.96 -9.66
N PRO A 2 -5.93 4.42 -8.39
CA PRO A 2 -6.78 3.80 -7.40
C PRO A 2 -8.24 3.95 -7.84
N ALA A 3 -9.02 2.89 -7.71
CA ALA A 3 -10.45 2.88 -8.03
C ALA A 3 -11.18 3.88 -7.12
N THR A 4 -11.84 4.85 -7.70
CA THR A 4 -12.76 5.75 -6.98
C THR A 4 -13.97 4.92 -6.61
N ILE A 5 -14.16 4.69 -5.32
CA ILE A 5 -15.34 4.00 -4.78
C ILE A 5 -16.50 5.01 -4.81
N THR A 6 -17.39 4.89 -5.78
CA THR A 6 -18.63 5.71 -5.84
C THR A 6 -19.83 4.79 -5.67
N GLY A 7 -20.38 4.75 -4.43
CA GLY A 7 -21.61 4.06 -4.08
C GLY A 7 -22.57 4.99 -3.31
N HIS A 8 -23.87 4.93 -3.60
CA HIS A 8 -24.91 5.63 -2.84
C HIS A 8 -24.98 5.03 -1.44
N GLY A 9 -24.69 5.84 -0.41
CA GLY A 9 -24.66 5.43 1.00
C GLY A 9 -23.29 5.49 1.68
N GLU A 10 -22.22 5.77 0.94
CA GLU A 10 -20.86 5.87 1.48
C GLU A 10 -20.63 7.19 2.23
N ASN A 11 -19.90 7.10 3.34
CA ASN A 11 -19.48 8.30 4.08
C ASN A 11 -18.35 9.00 3.34
N GLN A 12 -18.68 10.03 2.59
CA GLN A 12 -17.74 10.77 1.73
C GLN A 12 -16.51 11.29 2.49
N SER A 13 -16.64 11.60 3.79
CA SER A 13 -15.48 12.03 4.60
C SER A 13 -14.52 10.87 4.86
N VAL A 14 -15.03 9.66 5.07
CA VAL A 14 -14.22 8.46 5.25
C VAL A 14 -13.51 8.09 3.94
N THR A 15 -14.24 8.07 2.84
CA THR A 15 -13.66 7.80 1.50
C THR A 15 -12.51 8.75 1.20
N ARG A 16 -12.73 10.06 1.37
CA ARG A 16 -11.70 11.09 1.15
C ARG A 16 -10.49 10.94 2.10
N ALA A 17 -10.72 10.52 3.34
CA ALA A 17 -9.63 10.27 4.27
C ALA A 17 -8.77 9.08 3.83
N ILE A 18 -9.39 8.01 3.32
CA ILE A 18 -8.69 6.85 2.75
C ILE A 18 -7.92 7.26 1.47
N ASP A 19 -8.52 8.05 0.60
CA ASP A 19 -7.86 8.54 -0.62
C ASP A 19 -6.62 9.38 -0.29
N ILE A 20 -6.67 10.21 0.76
CA ILE A 20 -5.51 10.97 1.24
C ILE A 20 -4.40 10.03 1.75
N LEU A 21 -4.75 8.99 2.51
CA LEU A 21 -3.78 8.00 2.97
C LEU A 21 -3.10 7.29 1.79
N ASN A 22 -3.88 6.83 0.82
CA ASN A 22 -3.35 6.17 -0.37
C ASN A 22 -2.43 7.11 -1.16
N LEU A 23 -2.85 8.35 -1.38
CA LEU A 23 -2.03 9.36 -2.07
C LEU A 23 -0.68 9.56 -1.38
N LEU A 24 -0.66 9.65 -0.05
CA LEU A 24 0.57 9.86 0.72
C LEU A 24 1.45 8.61 0.76
N ALA A 25 0.85 7.41 0.75
CA ALA A 25 1.58 6.15 0.67
C ALA A 25 2.30 5.96 -0.67
N ASP A 26 1.69 6.45 -1.76
CA ASP A 26 2.25 6.36 -3.12
C ASP A 26 3.32 7.43 -3.41
N ASN A 27 3.44 8.46 -2.54
CA ASN A 27 4.43 9.52 -2.73
C ASN A 27 5.63 9.33 -1.79
N ALA A 28 6.84 9.43 -2.35
CA ALA A 28 8.07 9.36 -1.58
C ALA A 28 8.30 10.60 -0.70
N GLU A 29 7.81 11.77 -1.14
CA GLU A 29 7.98 13.04 -0.47
C GLU A 29 6.71 13.47 0.28
N PRO A 30 6.83 14.09 1.46
CA PRO A 30 5.69 14.65 2.17
C PRO A 30 4.94 15.69 1.34
N LEU A 31 3.60 15.73 1.43
CA LEU A 31 2.75 16.64 0.67
C LEU A 31 2.11 17.71 1.56
N GLY A 32 1.98 18.92 1.02
CA GLY A 32 1.28 20.02 1.67
C GLY A 32 -0.24 19.98 1.44
N VAL A 33 -1.02 20.55 2.37
CA VAL A 33 -2.50 20.59 2.29
C VAL A 33 -3.02 21.15 0.96
N ARG A 34 -2.43 22.25 0.46
CA ARG A 34 -2.85 22.87 -0.80
C ARG A 34 -2.57 21.97 -2.01
N GLU A 35 -1.49 21.23 -1.96
CA GLU A 35 -1.11 20.28 -3.00
C GLU A 35 -2.09 19.09 -3.05
N ILE A 36 -2.44 18.53 -1.90
CA ILE A 36 -3.43 17.47 -1.77
C ILE A 36 -4.80 17.96 -2.23
N ALA A 37 -5.21 19.17 -1.81
CA ALA A 37 -6.47 19.77 -2.18
C ALA A 37 -6.62 19.93 -3.71
N ARG A 38 -5.56 20.36 -4.39
CA ARG A 38 -5.52 20.48 -5.86
C ARG A 38 -5.64 19.13 -6.56
N ARG A 39 -5.01 18.07 -6.03
CA ARG A 39 -5.06 16.72 -6.64
C ARG A 39 -6.45 16.09 -6.58
N PHE A 40 -7.24 16.43 -5.56
CA PHE A 40 -8.60 15.91 -5.37
C PHE A 40 -9.70 16.88 -5.80
N ASP A 41 -9.33 18.06 -6.30
CA ASP A 41 -10.27 19.15 -6.62
C ASP A 41 -11.19 19.47 -5.43
N LEU A 42 -10.59 19.62 -4.24
CA LEU A 42 -11.31 19.89 -3.00
C LEU A 42 -10.89 21.25 -2.40
N PRO A 43 -11.81 21.92 -1.69
CA PRO A 43 -11.43 23.08 -0.88
C PRO A 43 -10.35 22.74 0.15
N ALA A 44 -9.31 23.58 0.25
CA ALA A 44 -8.19 23.36 1.16
C ALA A 44 -8.64 23.24 2.63
N SER A 45 -9.71 23.93 3.03
CA SER A 45 -10.30 23.84 4.37
C SER A 45 -10.86 22.43 4.69
N ASN A 46 -11.46 21.77 3.70
CA ASN A 46 -11.97 20.41 3.86
C ASN A 46 -10.81 19.41 4.02
N VAL A 47 -9.79 19.50 3.18
CA VAL A 47 -8.59 18.67 3.25
C VAL A 47 -7.85 18.90 4.58
N GLN A 48 -7.70 20.16 5.01
CA GLN A 48 -7.07 20.49 6.29
C GLN A 48 -7.78 19.84 7.47
N ARG A 49 -9.12 19.79 7.47
CA ARG A 49 -9.90 19.13 8.52
C ARG A 49 -9.66 17.61 8.55
N LEU A 50 -9.63 16.95 7.38
CA LEU A 50 -9.35 15.52 7.27
C LEU A 50 -7.92 15.20 7.74
N ILE A 51 -6.93 15.95 7.27
CA ILE A 51 -5.52 15.79 7.65
C ILE A 51 -5.34 15.98 9.16
N LYS A 52 -5.94 17.01 9.77
CA LYS A 52 -5.87 17.20 11.23
C LYS A 52 -6.46 16.01 11.99
N THR A 53 -7.56 15.43 11.51
CA THR A 53 -8.18 14.26 12.14
C THR A 53 -7.27 13.04 12.02
N LEU A 54 -6.72 12.76 10.84
CA LEU A 54 -5.79 11.66 10.60
C LEU A 54 -4.50 11.81 11.39
N ALA A 55 -3.96 13.03 11.46
CA ALA A 55 -2.74 13.33 12.22
C ALA A 55 -2.98 13.16 13.74
N LYS A 56 -4.11 13.66 14.26
CA LYS A 56 -4.50 13.44 15.66
C LYS A 56 -4.64 11.95 16.00
N ALA A 57 -5.10 11.15 15.05
CA ALA A 57 -5.21 9.69 15.20
C ALA A 57 -3.87 8.95 14.94
N GLY A 58 -2.79 9.65 14.59
CA GLY A 58 -1.47 9.08 14.32
C GLY A 58 -1.31 8.41 12.96
N PHE A 59 -2.33 8.49 12.08
CA PHE A 59 -2.25 7.95 10.71
C PHE A 59 -1.41 8.82 9.78
N LEU A 60 -1.28 10.10 10.09
CA LEU A 60 -0.37 11.01 9.41
C LEU A 60 0.58 11.66 10.40
N GLU A 61 1.75 12.04 9.93
CA GLU A 61 2.75 12.80 10.67
C GLU A 61 3.11 14.06 9.88
N GLN A 62 3.33 15.16 10.58
CA GLN A 62 3.84 16.38 9.99
C GLN A 62 5.36 16.30 9.91
N ALA A 63 5.93 16.51 8.74
CA ALA A 63 7.37 16.42 8.49
C ALA A 63 8.11 17.64 9.08
N GLY A 64 8.72 17.47 10.24
CA GLY A 64 9.52 18.51 10.93
C GLY A 64 8.79 19.85 11.06
N ASP A 65 9.49 20.94 10.80
CA ASP A 65 8.95 22.30 10.85
C ASP A 65 8.15 22.71 9.59
N THR A 66 7.97 21.78 8.66
CA THR A 66 7.21 22.01 7.43
C THR A 66 5.72 21.81 7.67
N LEU A 67 4.87 22.45 6.87
CA LEU A 67 3.42 22.19 6.86
C LEU A 67 3.07 21.05 5.87
N ARG A 68 3.96 20.06 5.77
CA ARG A 68 3.81 18.90 4.89
C ARG A 68 3.59 17.64 5.71
N TYR A 69 2.87 16.68 5.14
CA TYR A 69 2.43 15.46 5.82
C TYR A 69 2.90 14.22 5.08
N SER A 70 3.20 13.19 5.84
CA SER A 70 3.52 11.84 5.39
C SER A 70 2.69 10.82 6.16
N ILE A 71 2.79 9.54 5.78
CA ILE A 71 2.16 8.44 6.51
C ILE A 71 2.77 8.35 7.91
N GLY A 72 1.90 8.27 8.91
CA GLY A 72 2.27 8.16 10.31
C GLY A 72 2.36 6.71 10.82
N TYR A 73 2.99 6.54 11.97
CA TYR A 73 3.26 5.24 12.57
C TYR A 73 2.02 4.36 12.80
N ARG A 74 0.86 4.98 13.05
CA ARG A 74 -0.40 4.23 13.26
C ARG A 74 -0.83 3.43 12.03
N ALA A 75 -0.57 3.93 10.83
CA ALA A 75 -0.86 3.21 9.59
C ALA A 75 -0.02 1.92 9.50
N PHE A 76 1.26 1.98 9.86
CA PHE A 76 2.13 0.80 9.97
C PHE A 76 1.57 -0.23 10.96
N GLN A 77 1.16 0.19 12.16
CA GLN A 77 0.59 -0.73 13.16
C GLN A 77 -0.64 -1.45 12.64
N VAL A 78 -1.55 -0.74 11.95
CA VAL A 78 -2.77 -1.34 11.38
C VAL A 78 -2.41 -2.33 10.26
N GLY A 79 -1.47 -1.97 9.38
CA GLY A 79 -1.00 -2.88 8.33
C GLY A 79 -0.30 -4.12 8.90
N ASN A 80 0.53 -3.96 9.94
CA ASN A 80 1.23 -5.06 10.58
C ASN A 80 0.28 -6.08 11.24
N ALA A 81 -0.85 -5.63 11.78
CA ALA A 81 -1.86 -6.53 12.34
C ALA A 81 -2.44 -7.51 11.30
N PHE A 82 -2.47 -7.13 10.01
CA PHE A 82 -2.83 -8.05 8.93
C PHE A 82 -1.75 -9.13 8.73
N VAL A 83 -0.48 -8.72 8.73
CA VAL A 83 0.67 -9.62 8.54
C VAL A 83 0.75 -10.64 9.68
N GLU A 84 0.64 -10.20 10.93
CA GLU A 84 0.70 -11.05 12.12
C GLU A 84 -0.39 -12.13 12.16
N ARG A 85 -1.56 -11.83 11.59
CA ARG A 85 -2.69 -12.77 11.53
C ARG A 85 -2.69 -13.68 10.30
N SER A 86 -1.79 -13.47 9.37
CA SER A 86 -1.72 -14.23 8.13
C SER A 86 -0.93 -15.51 8.32
N SER A 87 -1.61 -16.66 8.42
CA SER A 87 -0.98 -17.97 8.45
C SER A 87 -0.12 -18.25 7.21
N LEU A 88 -0.57 -17.77 6.04
CA LEU A 88 0.17 -17.87 4.79
C LEU A 88 1.50 -17.10 4.88
N TYR A 89 1.48 -15.87 5.39
CA TYR A 89 2.70 -15.07 5.56
C TYR A 89 3.69 -15.77 6.50
N SER A 90 3.22 -16.24 7.65
CA SER A 90 4.04 -16.91 8.65
C SER A 90 4.65 -18.22 8.15
N ALA A 91 3.90 -19.00 7.35
CA ALA A 91 4.37 -20.26 6.81
C ALA A 91 5.39 -20.08 5.67
N VAL A 92 5.20 -19.08 4.80
CA VAL A 92 6.00 -18.93 3.57
C VAL A 92 7.25 -18.06 3.77
N THR A 93 7.21 -17.09 4.69
CA THR A 93 8.33 -16.13 4.84
C THR A 93 9.67 -16.80 5.20
N PRO A 94 9.76 -17.80 6.10
CA PRO A 94 11.01 -18.50 6.38
C PRO A 94 11.60 -19.19 5.14
N GLU A 95 10.75 -19.77 4.29
CA GLU A 95 11.18 -20.41 3.04
C GLU A 95 11.74 -19.40 2.04
N LEU A 96 11.17 -18.19 1.98
CA LEU A 96 11.71 -17.11 1.15
C LEU A 96 13.12 -16.70 1.60
N TYR A 97 13.40 -16.67 2.90
CA TYR A 97 14.75 -16.42 3.42
C TYR A 97 15.72 -17.53 3.05
N THR A 98 15.27 -18.78 3.12
CA THR A 98 16.08 -19.95 2.68
C THR A 98 16.41 -19.86 1.19
N LEU A 99 15.46 -19.47 0.34
CA LEU A 99 15.70 -19.23 -1.08
C LEU A 99 16.70 -18.10 -1.30
N ALA A 100 16.57 -17.00 -0.58
CA ALA A 100 17.45 -15.83 -0.71
C ALA A 100 18.90 -16.16 -0.33
N SER A 101 19.12 -17.00 0.69
CA SER A 101 20.46 -17.49 1.06
C SER A 101 21.09 -18.38 -0.02
N ASN A 102 20.27 -18.94 -0.91
CA ASN A 102 20.71 -19.70 -2.11
C ASN A 102 20.70 -18.84 -3.39
N HIS A 103 20.80 -17.53 -3.27
CA HIS A 103 20.83 -16.56 -4.37
C HIS A 103 19.55 -16.52 -5.22
N ILE A 104 18.40 -16.91 -4.66
CA ILE A 104 17.10 -16.88 -5.33
C ILE A 104 16.22 -15.82 -4.68
N THR A 105 15.83 -14.78 -5.43
CA THR A 105 14.86 -13.80 -4.96
C THR A 105 13.46 -14.41 -4.92
N GLY A 106 12.83 -14.35 -3.75
CA GLY A 106 11.50 -14.91 -3.52
C GLY A 106 10.43 -13.84 -3.30
N PHE A 107 9.22 -14.13 -3.76
CA PHE A 107 8.06 -13.26 -3.62
C PHE A 107 6.87 -14.04 -3.06
N LEU A 108 6.16 -13.43 -2.11
CA LEU A 108 4.84 -13.88 -1.69
C LEU A 108 3.81 -12.85 -2.16
N GLY A 109 2.87 -13.29 -2.99
CA GLY A 109 1.74 -12.48 -3.43
C GLY A 109 0.42 -13.22 -3.29
N VAL A 110 -0.65 -12.47 -3.17
CA VAL A 110 -2.01 -12.99 -3.10
C VAL A 110 -2.89 -12.31 -4.14
N LEU A 111 -3.87 -13.06 -4.64
CA LEU A 111 -4.90 -12.50 -5.50
C LEU A 111 -5.86 -11.65 -4.65
N ARG A 112 -6.05 -10.40 -5.07
CA ARG A 112 -7.08 -9.51 -4.54
C ARG A 112 -7.73 -8.79 -5.71
N ASP A 113 -9.03 -8.90 -5.79
CA ASP A 113 -9.84 -8.41 -6.91
C ASP A 113 -9.30 -8.96 -8.25
N ARG A 114 -8.63 -8.14 -9.04
CA ARG A 114 -8.05 -8.52 -10.34
C ARG A 114 -6.55 -8.22 -10.40
N SER A 115 -5.88 -8.24 -9.26
CA SER A 115 -4.46 -7.90 -9.12
C SER A 115 -3.74 -8.86 -8.19
N VAL A 116 -2.44 -9.00 -8.39
CA VAL A 116 -1.54 -9.61 -7.41
C VAL A 116 -1.09 -8.52 -6.44
N VAL A 117 -1.33 -8.72 -5.14
CA VAL A 117 -0.78 -7.89 -4.07
C VAL A 117 0.41 -8.60 -3.47
N TYR A 118 1.58 -7.98 -3.48
CA TYR A 118 2.78 -8.53 -2.85
C TYR A 118 2.72 -8.34 -1.34
N LEU A 119 2.82 -9.44 -0.60
CA LEU A 119 2.87 -9.44 0.87
C LEU A 119 4.31 -9.44 1.39
N SER A 120 5.22 -10.12 0.68
CA SER A 120 6.63 -10.19 1.05
C SER A 120 7.50 -10.26 -0.20
N THR A 121 8.69 -9.69 -0.07
CA THR A 121 9.76 -9.79 -1.06
C THR A 121 11.06 -9.98 -0.31
N VAL A 122 11.75 -11.09 -0.52
CA VAL A 122 13.07 -11.36 0.03
C VAL A 122 14.05 -11.43 -1.13
N GLN A 123 14.90 -10.43 -1.22
CA GLN A 123 15.88 -10.32 -2.29
C GLN A 123 17.14 -11.14 -1.98
N SER A 124 17.64 -11.83 -2.99
CA SER A 124 18.96 -12.41 -2.95
C SER A 124 20.04 -11.36 -3.29
N GLU A 125 21.25 -11.61 -2.87
CA GLU A 125 22.42 -10.86 -3.35
C GLU A 125 22.66 -11.18 -4.83
N GLY A 126 22.62 -10.16 -5.69
CA GLY A 126 22.83 -10.32 -7.13
C GLY A 126 22.78 -9.00 -7.89
N PRO A 127 23.26 -8.99 -9.14
CA PRO A 127 23.36 -7.77 -9.96
C PRO A 127 22.00 -7.25 -10.46
N VAL A 128 20.93 -8.06 -10.34
CA VAL A 128 19.58 -7.69 -10.79
C VAL A 128 18.67 -7.56 -9.57
N ALA A 129 18.26 -6.35 -9.25
CA ALA A 129 17.26 -6.09 -8.21
C ALA A 129 15.87 -5.98 -8.84
N ILE A 130 14.97 -6.91 -8.49
CA ILE A 130 13.55 -6.81 -8.83
C ILE A 130 12.83 -6.15 -7.67
N THR A 131 12.47 -4.87 -7.81
CA THR A 131 11.90 -4.07 -6.73
C THR A 131 10.37 -4.12 -6.72
N HIS A 132 9.80 -5.19 -6.16
CA HIS A 132 8.41 -5.16 -5.71
C HIS A 132 8.38 -4.94 -4.19
N ARG A 133 7.72 -3.86 -3.77
CA ARG A 133 7.59 -3.55 -2.33
C ARG A 133 6.35 -4.27 -1.76
N PRO A 134 6.39 -4.76 -0.52
CA PRO A 134 5.19 -5.20 0.16
C PRO A 134 4.08 -4.14 0.08
N GLY A 135 2.85 -4.57 -0.21
CA GLY A 135 1.71 -3.69 -0.47
C GLY A 135 1.57 -3.24 -1.93
N SER A 136 2.61 -3.35 -2.77
CA SER A 136 2.48 -3.02 -4.19
C SER A 136 1.59 -4.00 -4.94
N GLN A 137 0.96 -3.52 -6.01
CA GLN A 137 0.05 -4.30 -6.85
C GLN A 137 0.59 -4.41 -8.27
N THR A 138 0.27 -5.53 -8.92
CA THR A 138 0.58 -5.73 -10.33
C THR A 138 -0.56 -6.46 -11.04
N HIS A 139 -0.66 -6.24 -12.36
CA HIS A 139 -1.66 -6.92 -13.17
C HIS A 139 -1.34 -8.41 -13.32
N LEU A 140 -2.38 -9.25 -13.30
CA LEU A 140 -2.25 -10.71 -13.42
C LEU A 140 -1.48 -11.14 -14.67
N HIS A 141 -1.76 -10.53 -15.82
CA HIS A 141 -1.12 -10.90 -17.09
C HIS A 141 0.36 -10.54 -17.20
N SER A 142 0.87 -9.64 -16.34
CA SER A 142 2.21 -9.07 -16.48
C SER A 142 3.31 -9.86 -15.76
N THR A 143 2.96 -10.81 -14.88
CA THR A 143 3.93 -11.58 -14.09
C THR A 143 3.70 -13.08 -14.18
N ALA A 144 4.75 -13.87 -13.90
CA ALA A 144 4.65 -15.33 -13.83
C ALA A 144 3.65 -15.78 -12.74
N MET A 145 3.71 -15.15 -11.56
CA MET A 145 2.76 -15.40 -10.48
C MET A 145 1.32 -15.10 -10.89
N GLY A 146 1.09 -13.96 -11.55
CA GLY A 146 -0.24 -13.60 -12.03
C GLY A 146 -0.77 -14.56 -13.09
N LYS A 147 0.09 -15.02 -14.01
CA LYS A 147 -0.29 -16.04 -15.01
C LYS A 147 -0.61 -17.39 -14.38
N ALA A 148 0.14 -17.83 -13.37
CA ALA A 148 -0.16 -19.04 -12.62
C ALA A 148 -1.52 -18.95 -11.91
N LEU A 149 -1.81 -17.80 -11.28
CA LEU A 149 -3.12 -17.57 -10.66
C LEU A 149 -4.25 -17.55 -11.68
N LEU A 150 -4.06 -16.95 -12.86
CA LEU A 150 -5.07 -16.96 -13.93
C LEU A 150 -5.36 -18.38 -14.42
N ALA A 151 -4.35 -19.25 -14.48
CA ALA A 151 -4.54 -20.64 -14.93
C ALA A 151 -5.41 -21.47 -13.98
N GLU A 152 -5.48 -21.08 -12.70
CA GLU A 152 -6.30 -21.75 -11.67
C GLU A 152 -7.70 -21.11 -11.51
N MET A 153 -7.96 -19.98 -12.18
CA MET A 153 -9.27 -19.34 -12.14
C MET A 153 -10.20 -20.04 -13.13
N SER A 154 -11.38 -20.47 -12.68
CA SER A 154 -12.47 -20.88 -13.57
C SER A 154 -13.02 -19.65 -14.31
N ASP A 155 -13.49 -19.85 -15.55
CA ASP A 155 -14.19 -18.86 -16.37
C ASP A 155 -15.46 -18.33 -15.69
#